data_eee45cbab5b8903c8a932e5591600311
#
_entry.id   eee45cbab5b8903c8a932e5591600311
#
_cell.length_a   1.000
_cell.length_b   1.000
_cell.length_c   1.000
_cell.angle_alpha   90.00
_cell.angle_beta   90.00
_cell.angle_gamma   90.00
#
_symmetry.space_group_name_H-M   'P 1'
#
loop_
_entity.id
_entity.type
_entity.pdbx_description
1 polymer ?
#
loop_
_entity_poly.entity_id
_entity_poly.type
_entity_poly.pdbx_seq_one_letter_code
_entity_poly.pdbx_strand_id
1 'polypeptide(L)'
;MPSISLIVIKTNQLQEQAAFYTKLGFTFDYHKHGNGPYHYASTGIEPVLEIYPLPKGVTTPDSTTRLGFAVEQLDILIKELREQGIIIVVAPAKTEWGYTAIVQDLDGRKIELTEH
;
A
#
# COMPACT_ATOMS: atom_id res chain seq x y z
N MET A 1 23.05 12.88 -2.13
CA MET A 1 22.15 12.02 -2.91
C MET A 1 20.76 12.02 -2.28
N PRO A 2 19.73 12.35 -3.04
CA PRO A 2 18.38 12.30 -2.46
C PRO A 2 17.92 10.86 -2.20
N SER A 3 17.06 10.71 -1.23
CA SER A 3 16.39 9.45 -0.91
C SER A 3 14.91 9.71 -0.69
N ILE A 4 14.09 8.68 -0.86
CA ILE A 4 12.65 8.82 -0.64
C ILE A 4 12.42 8.77 0.86
N SER A 5 11.79 9.82 1.40
CA SER A 5 11.47 9.91 2.82
C SER A 5 9.97 9.79 3.10
N LEU A 6 9.12 10.08 2.11
CA LEU A 6 7.68 10.16 2.30
C LEU A 6 6.96 9.77 1.01
N ILE A 7 5.93 8.94 1.14
CA ILE A 7 4.99 8.63 0.07
C ILE A 7 3.60 8.88 0.63
N VAL A 8 2.80 9.68 -0.08
CA VAL A 8 1.41 9.95 0.32
C VAL A 8 0.49 9.42 -0.76
N ILE A 9 -0.46 8.60 -0.37
CA ILE A 9 -1.56 8.18 -1.24
C ILE A 9 -2.87 8.67 -0.65
N LYS A 10 -3.84 8.94 -1.51
CA LYS A 10 -5.14 9.48 -1.10
C LYS A 10 -6.24 8.58 -1.61
N THR A 11 -7.28 8.40 -0.80
CA THR A 11 -8.30 7.40 -1.07
C THR A 11 -9.64 7.86 -0.50
N ASN A 12 -10.73 7.35 -1.07
CA ASN A 12 -12.08 7.50 -0.50
C ASN A 12 -12.47 6.31 0.37
N GLN A 13 -11.54 5.40 0.64
CA GLN A 13 -11.74 4.19 1.46
C GLN A 13 -10.63 4.11 2.51
N LEU A 14 -10.59 5.10 3.39
CA LEU A 14 -9.42 5.31 4.27
C LEU A 14 -9.10 4.11 5.15
N GLN A 15 -10.10 3.60 5.90
CA GLN A 15 -9.87 2.49 6.83
C GLN A 15 -9.60 1.19 6.09
N GLU A 16 -10.33 0.94 5.03
CA GLU A 16 -10.17 -0.27 4.21
C GLU A 16 -8.81 -0.30 3.53
N GLN A 17 -8.37 0.85 3.02
CA GLN A 17 -7.06 0.93 2.39
C GLN A 17 -5.93 0.74 3.40
N ALA A 18 -6.06 1.33 4.60
CA ALA A 18 -5.10 1.11 5.68
C ALA A 18 -5.05 -0.37 6.08
N ALA A 19 -6.20 -1.04 6.12
CA ALA A 19 -6.26 -2.48 6.42
C ALA A 19 -5.54 -3.30 5.36
N PHE A 20 -5.69 -2.94 4.08
CA PHE A 20 -4.96 -3.59 2.99
C PHE A 20 -3.44 -3.49 3.20
N TYR A 21 -2.93 -2.28 3.41
CA TYR A 21 -1.48 -2.08 3.60
C TYR A 21 -0.97 -2.71 4.90
N THR A 22 -1.79 -2.75 5.93
CA THR A 22 -1.45 -3.47 7.17
C THR A 22 -1.23 -4.97 6.89
N LYS A 23 -2.01 -5.55 6.00
CA LYS A 23 -1.80 -6.96 5.59
C LYS A 23 -0.45 -7.18 4.93
N LEU A 24 0.07 -6.19 4.23
CA LEU A 24 1.40 -6.29 3.63
C LEU A 24 2.53 -6.25 4.66
N GLY A 25 2.23 -5.83 5.89
CA GLY A 25 3.21 -5.77 6.97
C GLY A 25 3.42 -4.38 7.58
N PHE A 26 2.71 -3.36 7.09
CA PHE A 26 2.83 -2.02 7.66
C PHE A 26 2.12 -1.94 9.00
N THR A 27 2.66 -1.09 9.89
CA THR A 27 1.97 -0.64 11.09
C THR A 27 1.73 0.85 10.96
N PHE A 28 0.55 1.31 11.38
CA PHE A 28 0.15 2.71 11.21
C PHE A 28 -0.28 3.34 12.53
N ASP A 29 0.05 4.63 12.68
CA ASP A 29 -0.64 5.51 13.62
C ASP A 29 -1.76 6.25 12.90
N TYR A 30 -2.86 6.50 13.61
CA TYR A 30 -3.99 7.26 13.09
C TYR A 30 -4.05 8.57 13.84
N HIS A 31 -3.80 9.69 13.14
CA HIS A 31 -3.69 10.99 13.79
C HIS A 31 -4.03 12.12 12.80
N LYS A 32 -3.99 13.35 13.30
CA LYS A 32 -4.13 14.56 12.47
C LYS A 32 -3.15 15.63 12.93
N HIS A 33 -2.86 16.56 12.03
CA HIS A 33 -2.03 17.72 12.34
C HIS A 33 -2.91 18.97 12.30
N GLY A 34 -3.03 19.67 13.44
CA GLY A 34 -3.83 20.89 13.53
C GLY A 34 -5.27 20.66 13.08
N ASN A 35 -5.75 21.44 12.12
CA ASN A 35 -7.08 21.34 11.55
C ASN A 35 -7.14 20.46 10.30
N GLY A 36 -6.05 19.76 9.98
CA GLY A 36 -6.02 18.82 8.86
C GLY A 36 -6.87 17.58 9.11
N PRO A 37 -7.06 16.74 8.09
CA PRO A 37 -7.85 15.52 8.24
C PRO A 37 -7.08 14.47 9.03
N TYR A 38 -7.83 13.55 9.65
CA TYR A 38 -7.24 12.34 10.18
C TYR A 38 -6.70 11.50 9.02
N HIS A 39 -5.55 10.90 9.25
CA HIS A 39 -4.88 10.05 8.26
C HIS A 39 -4.05 8.98 8.97
N TYR A 40 -3.62 7.99 8.21
CA TYR A 40 -2.73 6.95 8.68
C TYR A 40 -1.30 7.27 8.27
N ALA A 41 -0.34 7.07 9.16
CA ALA A 41 1.08 7.22 8.87
C ALA A 41 1.82 5.98 9.36
N SER A 42 2.62 5.37 8.50
CA SER A 42 3.39 4.18 8.87
C SER A 42 4.45 4.51 9.91
N THR A 43 4.76 3.52 10.75
CA THR A 43 5.76 3.63 11.82
C THR A 43 6.83 2.57 11.66
N GLY A 44 8.02 2.86 12.16
CA GLY A 44 9.12 1.88 12.23
C GLY A 44 9.84 1.60 10.93
N ILE A 45 9.50 2.29 9.85
CA ILE A 45 10.13 2.11 8.54
C ILE A 45 10.34 3.45 7.84
N GLU A 46 11.21 3.44 6.84
CA GLU A 46 11.37 4.54 5.89
C GLU A 46 11.39 3.97 4.47
N PRO A 47 10.80 4.69 3.48
CA PRO A 47 10.07 5.95 3.63
C PRO A 47 8.77 5.77 4.43
N VAL A 48 8.29 6.87 5.01
CA VAL A 48 6.98 6.86 5.66
C VAL A 48 5.90 6.77 4.57
N LEU A 49 4.96 5.87 4.75
CA LEU A 49 3.77 5.77 3.90
C LEU A 49 2.59 6.39 4.63
N GLU A 50 1.99 7.42 4.04
CA GLU A 50 0.79 8.05 4.60
C GLU A 50 -0.40 7.83 3.71
N ILE A 51 -1.54 7.54 4.34
CA ILE A 51 -2.81 7.32 3.66
C ILE A 51 -3.78 8.39 4.13
N TYR A 52 -4.15 9.28 3.20
CA TYR A 52 -5.03 10.42 3.45
C TYR A 52 -6.39 10.22 2.79
N PRO A 53 -7.43 10.88 3.32
CA PRO A 53 -8.68 10.97 2.57
C PRO A 53 -8.48 11.86 1.33
N LEU A 54 -9.36 11.68 0.34
CA LEU A 54 -9.34 12.54 -0.85
C LEU A 54 -9.57 14.01 -0.44
N PRO A 55 -8.91 14.96 -1.12
CA PRO A 55 -9.18 16.37 -0.87
C PRO A 55 -10.60 16.73 -1.26
N LYS A 56 -11.12 17.80 -0.65
CA LYS A 56 -12.44 18.31 -0.97
C LYS A 56 -12.55 18.60 -2.48
N GLY A 57 -13.63 18.12 -3.09
CA GLY A 57 -13.88 18.32 -4.52
C GLY A 57 -13.23 17.26 -5.42
N VAL A 58 -12.39 16.39 -4.89
CA VAL A 58 -11.81 15.28 -5.64
C VAL A 58 -12.62 14.03 -5.32
N THR A 59 -13.15 13.38 -6.36
CA THR A 59 -14.05 12.23 -6.19
C THR A 59 -13.42 10.90 -6.59
N THR A 60 -12.32 10.93 -7.34
CA THR A 60 -11.66 9.73 -7.84
C THR A 60 -10.21 9.70 -7.37
N PRO A 61 -9.79 8.64 -6.68
CA PRO A 61 -8.39 8.53 -6.29
C PRO A 61 -7.50 8.25 -7.49
N ASP A 62 -6.22 8.60 -7.37
CA ASP A 62 -5.22 8.18 -8.34
C ASP A 62 -5.11 6.65 -8.32
N SER A 63 -5.10 6.04 -9.50
CA SER A 63 -4.93 4.60 -9.67
C SER A 63 -3.72 4.23 -10.51
N THR A 64 -2.94 5.23 -10.95
CA THR A 64 -1.85 5.01 -11.89
C THR A 64 -0.48 4.90 -11.22
N THR A 65 -0.34 5.39 -10.00
CA THR A 65 0.91 5.27 -9.25
C THR A 65 1.18 3.80 -8.95
N ARG A 66 2.39 3.35 -9.28
CA ARG A 66 2.85 2.01 -8.93
C ARG A 66 3.80 2.11 -7.74
N LEU A 67 3.62 1.19 -6.79
CA LEU A 67 4.48 1.09 -5.62
C LEU A 67 5.08 -0.30 -5.56
N GLY A 68 6.25 -0.41 -4.98
CA GLY A 68 6.89 -1.70 -4.77
C GLY A 68 7.37 -1.82 -3.34
N PHE A 69 7.16 -2.99 -2.75
CA PHE A 69 7.56 -3.26 -1.36
C PHE A 69 8.23 -4.61 -1.25
N ALA A 70 9.22 -4.69 -0.38
CA ALA A 70 9.75 -5.97 0.05
C ALA A 70 8.86 -6.51 1.17
N VAL A 71 8.44 -7.75 1.07
CA VAL A 71 7.54 -8.39 2.04
C VAL A 71 8.08 -9.75 2.43
N GLU A 72 7.61 -10.27 3.56
CA GLU A 72 7.98 -11.59 4.03
C GLU A 72 6.91 -12.61 3.63
N GLN A 73 7.34 -13.86 3.40
CA GLN A 73 6.44 -14.99 3.18
C GLN A 73 5.40 -14.71 2.08
N LEU A 74 5.89 -14.39 0.90
CA LEU A 74 5.05 -13.93 -0.21
C LEU A 74 3.91 -14.90 -0.55
N ASP A 75 4.16 -16.21 -0.59
CA ASP A 75 3.12 -17.18 -0.93
C ASP A 75 1.97 -17.16 0.08
N ILE A 76 2.29 -17.06 1.37
CA ILE A 76 1.27 -17.00 2.42
C ILE A 76 0.49 -15.71 2.30
N LEU A 77 1.18 -14.59 2.09
CA LEU A 77 0.54 -13.29 1.93
C LEU A 77 -0.42 -13.29 0.74
N ILE A 78 0.01 -13.81 -0.41
CA ILE A 78 -0.84 -13.85 -1.60
C ILE A 78 -2.08 -14.71 -1.36
N LYS A 79 -1.92 -15.84 -0.68
CA LYS A 79 -3.06 -16.68 -0.33
C LYS A 79 -4.09 -15.92 0.51
N GLU A 80 -3.63 -15.22 1.54
CA GLU A 80 -4.51 -14.42 2.41
C GLU A 80 -5.19 -13.31 1.64
N LEU A 81 -4.46 -12.58 0.79
CA LEU A 81 -5.03 -11.52 -0.02
C LEU A 81 -6.09 -12.06 -0.99
N ARG A 82 -5.82 -13.20 -1.62
CA ARG A 82 -6.76 -13.83 -2.53
C ARG A 82 -8.04 -14.23 -1.81
N GLU A 83 -7.92 -14.78 -0.60
CA GLU A 83 -9.08 -15.16 0.21
C GLU A 83 -9.95 -13.94 0.59
N GLN A 84 -9.36 -12.76 0.66
CA GLN A 84 -10.06 -11.51 0.95
C GLN A 84 -10.59 -10.82 -0.30
N GLY A 85 -10.48 -11.43 -1.46
CA GLY A 85 -10.99 -10.87 -2.70
C GLY A 85 -10.08 -9.84 -3.36
N ILE A 86 -8.84 -9.71 -2.92
CA ILE A 86 -7.86 -8.82 -3.56
C ILE A 86 -7.49 -9.36 -4.94
N ILE A 87 -7.40 -8.46 -5.90
CA ILE A 87 -7.03 -8.82 -7.27
C ILE A 87 -5.54 -9.12 -7.33
N ILE A 88 -5.21 -10.34 -7.73
CA ILE A 88 -3.83 -10.75 -7.97
C ILE A 88 -3.58 -10.60 -9.46
N VAL A 89 -2.80 -9.58 -9.84
CA VAL A 89 -2.51 -9.28 -11.25
C VAL A 89 -1.51 -10.27 -11.82
N VAL A 90 -0.44 -10.55 -11.07
CA VAL A 90 0.58 -11.53 -11.42
C VAL A 90 0.87 -12.38 -10.20
N ALA A 91 0.63 -13.68 -10.31
CA ALA A 91 0.90 -14.63 -9.24
C ALA A 91 2.40 -14.68 -8.93
N PRO A 92 2.79 -15.12 -7.71
CA PRO A 92 4.21 -15.22 -7.36
C PRO A 92 4.99 -16.04 -8.37
N ALA A 93 6.10 -15.49 -8.83
CA ALA A 93 6.98 -16.13 -9.80
C ALA A 93 8.39 -15.60 -9.63
N LYS A 94 9.35 -16.43 -9.98
CA LYS A 94 10.76 -16.03 -9.97
C LYS A 94 11.04 -15.14 -11.18
N THR A 95 11.66 -13.99 -10.94
CA THR A 95 12.05 -13.03 -11.97
C THR A 95 13.53 -12.68 -11.79
N GLU A 96 14.07 -11.87 -12.68
CA GLU A 96 15.43 -11.35 -12.50
C GLU A 96 15.57 -10.46 -11.27
N TRP A 97 14.44 -9.93 -10.74
CA TRP A 97 14.41 -9.08 -9.55
C TRP A 97 14.22 -9.88 -8.26
N GLY A 98 13.96 -11.17 -8.37
CA GLY A 98 13.68 -12.05 -7.24
C GLY A 98 12.33 -12.74 -7.38
N TYR A 99 11.79 -13.21 -6.25
CA TYR A 99 10.47 -13.84 -6.21
C TYR A 99 9.43 -12.76 -5.99
N THR A 100 8.61 -12.52 -7.00
CA THR A 100 7.74 -11.33 -7.03
C THR A 100 6.31 -11.68 -7.40
N ALA A 101 5.40 -10.80 -7.00
CA ALA A 101 3.99 -10.84 -7.40
C ALA A 101 3.52 -9.40 -7.62
N ILE A 102 2.40 -9.22 -8.31
CA ILE A 102 1.76 -7.92 -8.47
C ILE A 102 0.30 -8.07 -8.05
N VAL A 103 -0.14 -7.19 -7.15
CA VAL A 103 -1.52 -7.12 -6.70
C VAL A 103 -2.07 -5.73 -6.96
N GLN A 104 -3.38 -5.53 -6.74
CA GLN A 104 -3.97 -4.20 -6.77
C GLN A 104 -4.39 -3.81 -5.36
N ASP A 105 -4.16 -2.55 -5.00
CA ASP A 105 -4.79 -2.01 -3.81
C ASP A 105 -6.28 -1.71 -4.10
N LEU A 106 -7.00 -1.17 -3.12
CA LEU A 106 -8.45 -0.99 -3.26
C LEU A 106 -8.83 0.11 -4.25
N ASP A 107 -7.88 0.96 -4.62
CA ASP A 107 -8.12 2.03 -5.61
C ASP A 107 -7.59 1.66 -6.99
N GLY A 108 -7.06 0.45 -7.16
CA GLY A 108 -6.57 -0.04 -8.45
C GLY A 108 -5.10 0.20 -8.73
N ARG A 109 -4.34 0.76 -7.78
CA ARG A 109 -2.89 0.91 -7.94
C ARG A 109 -2.24 -0.47 -7.97
N LYS A 110 -1.33 -0.67 -8.90
CA LYS A 110 -0.56 -1.92 -8.96
C LYS A 110 0.57 -1.86 -7.95
N ILE A 111 0.60 -2.87 -7.10
CA ILE A 111 1.58 -3.00 -6.02
C ILE A 111 2.46 -4.19 -6.32
N GLU A 112 3.75 -3.93 -6.54
CA GLU A 112 4.73 -4.99 -6.75
C GLU A 112 5.27 -5.45 -5.41
N LEU A 113 5.23 -6.75 -5.17
CA LEU A 113 5.69 -7.36 -3.93
C LEU A 113 6.87 -8.27 -4.25
N THR A 114 7.98 -8.05 -3.57
CA THR A 114 9.19 -8.86 -3.72
C THR A 114 9.46 -9.54 -2.39
N GLU A 115 9.67 -10.85 -2.40
CA GLU A 115 9.99 -11.58 -1.17
C GLU A 115 11.35 -11.15 -0.65
N HIS A 116 11.35 -10.83 0.62
CA HIS A 116 12.55 -10.34 1.30
C HIS A 116 13.37 -11.50 1.83
#